data_0a308feca7b23966216a1f59912572f6
#
_entry.id   0a308feca7b23966216a1f59912572f6
#
_cell.length_a   1.000
_cell.length_b   1.000
_cell.length_c   1.000
_cell.angle_alpha   90.00
_cell.angle_beta   90.00
_cell.angle_gamma   90.00
#
_symmetry.space_group_name_H-M   'P 1'
#
loop_
_entity.id
_entity.type
_entity.pdbx_description
1 polymer ?
#
loop_
_entity_poly.entity_id
_entity_poly.type
_entity_poly.pdbx_seq_one_letter_code
_entity_poly.pdbx_strand_id
1 'polypeptide(L)'
;MKLKILFLFLCISFVAACVQGPPQEQAGNTAQNSRSNDPNRKLKIGFSMATLKEERWVRDKDAFEAHCKKMNVECVIVAADNKADKQANDVDNLLTQGVDVIVIAPQDATQAASMVDKAKAQGVPVISYDRLINSDKIDLYVSHQVPIIGRKIAEYALQNVPKGNYLMVYGASTDNNAVIMRKEQEAVLKSAVDSGAIKIVANQHITDWRPEEALKMVENALTQNNDNIQAVVVSNDGMAGGAISALDKRGLAGKVLVTGQDAQKDALQHIAEGKQSMTIYKPIIPLANTAVEAAIKLAKKESPTDAKPFRNDALGKDVPATLLEIVVVTKDNLMDTVIKDGYAKYEDVYANVPADRRPPKP
;
A
#
# COMPACT_ATOMS: atom_id res chain seq x y z
N MET A 1 -68.05 -23.08 65.63
CA MET A 1 -69.16 -22.81 64.70
C MET A 1 -68.54 -22.55 63.33
N LYS A 2 -68.57 -23.57 62.42
CA LYS A 2 -67.91 -23.55 61.12
C LYS A 2 -68.96 -23.30 60.05
N LEU A 3 -68.87 -22.15 59.37
CA LEU A 3 -69.72 -21.80 58.24
C LEU A 3 -69.05 -22.28 56.93
N LYS A 4 -69.70 -23.23 56.25
CA LYS A 4 -69.34 -23.72 54.95
C LYS A 4 -70.06 -22.87 53.89
N ILE A 5 -69.30 -22.15 53.06
CA ILE A 5 -69.82 -21.44 51.88
C ILE A 5 -69.54 -22.33 50.66
N LEU A 6 -70.60 -22.68 49.97
CA LEU A 6 -70.69 -23.49 48.78
C LEU A 6 -70.53 -22.54 47.57
N PHE A 7 -69.41 -22.67 46.76
CA PHE A 7 -69.27 -21.93 45.52
C PHE A 7 -69.73 -22.80 44.34
N LEU A 8 -70.74 -22.29 43.65
CA LEU A 8 -71.32 -22.86 42.45
C LEU A 8 -70.44 -22.45 41.23
N PHE A 9 -69.84 -23.42 40.55
CA PHE A 9 -69.06 -23.17 39.30
C PHE A 9 -70.02 -23.16 38.11
N LEU A 10 -70.14 -21.96 37.47
CA LEU A 10 -70.86 -21.79 36.21
C LEU A 10 -69.84 -21.98 35.05
N CYS A 11 -69.97 -23.11 34.34
CA CYS A 11 -69.16 -23.34 33.13
C CYS A 11 -69.73 -22.52 31.97
N ILE A 12 -69.03 -21.45 31.59
CA ILE A 12 -69.29 -20.75 30.31
C ILE A 12 -68.34 -21.33 29.28
N SER A 13 -68.89 -22.07 28.31
CA SER A 13 -68.18 -22.59 27.16
C SER A 13 -67.90 -21.45 26.11
N PHE A 14 -66.72 -20.96 26.04
CA PHE A 14 -66.30 -20.07 24.96
C PHE A 14 -65.96 -20.88 23.72
N VAL A 15 -66.75 -20.73 22.67
CA VAL A 15 -66.41 -21.23 21.32
C VAL A 15 -65.40 -20.25 20.74
N ALA A 16 -64.12 -20.65 20.66
CA ALA A 16 -63.09 -19.89 19.95
C ALA A 16 -63.24 -20.13 18.45
N ALA A 17 -63.79 -19.16 17.74
CA ALA A 17 -63.72 -19.13 16.29
C ALA A 17 -62.25 -18.81 15.86
N CYS A 18 -61.57 -19.77 15.27
CA CYS A 18 -60.27 -19.53 14.63
C CYS A 18 -60.47 -18.63 13.39
N VAL A 19 -60.19 -17.33 13.55
CA VAL A 19 -59.94 -16.45 12.39
C VAL A 19 -58.53 -16.72 11.92
N GLN A 20 -58.36 -17.48 10.82
CA GLN A 20 -57.11 -17.57 10.11
C GLN A 20 -56.85 -16.21 9.44
N GLY A 21 -55.88 -15.46 10.01
CA GLY A 21 -55.29 -14.31 9.33
C GLY A 21 -54.53 -14.75 8.09
N PRO A 22 -54.38 -13.87 7.07
CA PRO A 22 -53.62 -14.20 5.88
C PRO A 22 -52.17 -14.61 6.24
N PRO A 23 -51.52 -15.52 5.51
CA PRO A 23 -50.17 -15.95 5.79
C PRO A 23 -49.26 -14.74 5.80
N GLN A 24 -48.64 -14.46 6.94
CA GLN A 24 -47.49 -13.56 7.00
C GLN A 24 -46.38 -14.21 6.16
N GLU A 25 -46.14 -13.67 4.98
CA GLU A 25 -44.87 -13.87 4.27
C GLU A 25 -43.76 -13.46 5.24
N GLN A 26 -43.03 -14.43 5.73
CA GLN A 26 -41.74 -14.21 6.35
C GLN A 26 -40.89 -13.54 5.27
N ALA A 27 -40.74 -12.22 5.34
CA ALA A 27 -39.73 -11.49 4.63
C ALA A 27 -38.37 -12.05 5.12
N GLY A 28 -37.94 -13.11 4.47
CA GLY A 28 -36.57 -13.56 4.56
C GLY A 28 -35.69 -12.40 4.09
N ASN A 29 -34.98 -11.81 5.01
CA ASN A 29 -34.04 -10.75 4.79
C ASN A 29 -32.81 -11.32 4.07
N THR A 30 -33.01 -11.83 2.86
CA THR A 30 -31.94 -12.03 1.87
C THR A 30 -31.76 -10.66 1.23
N ALA A 31 -30.85 -9.87 1.81
CA ALA A 31 -30.16 -8.84 1.06
C ALA A 31 -29.35 -9.54 -0.06
N GLN A 32 -30.07 -10.08 -1.03
CA GLN A 32 -29.51 -10.53 -2.28
C GLN A 32 -29.07 -9.25 -2.99
N ASN A 33 -27.76 -9.00 -2.92
CA ASN A 33 -27.06 -7.97 -3.67
C ASN A 33 -27.62 -7.98 -5.08
N SER A 34 -28.41 -6.98 -5.46
CA SER A 34 -29.01 -6.84 -6.79
C SER A 34 -27.92 -6.43 -7.78
N ARG A 35 -26.98 -7.35 -8.04
CA ARG A 35 -26.20 -7.28 -9.26
C ARG A 35 -27.20 -7.37 -10.40
N SER A 36 -27.47 -6.25 -11.07
CA SER A 36 -28.43 -6.24 -12.16
C SER A 36 -28.01 -7.31 -13.19
N ASN A 37 -28.92 -8.21 -13.54
CA ASN A 37 -28.70 -9.22 -14.59
C ASN A 37 -28.75 -8.60 -16.00
N ASP A 38 -28.49 -7.30 -16.15
CA ASP A 38 -28.40 -6.64 -17.44
C ASP A 38 -27.14 -7.13 -18.15
N PRO A 39 -27.24 -7.87 -19.26
CA PRO A 39 -26.10 -8.37 -20.02
C PRO A 39 -25.23 -7.25 -20.62
N ASN A 40 -25.76 -6.02 -20.66
CA ASN A 40 -25.05 -4.84 -21.17
C ASN A 40 -24.41 -4.00 -20.06
N ARG A 41 -24.56 -4.40 -18.79
CA ARG A 41 -23.95 -3.67 -17.67
C ARG A 41 -22.43 -3.74 -17.77
N LYS A 42 -21.77 -2.58 -17.67
CA LYS A 42 -20.32 -2.53 -17.56
C LYS A 42 -19.87 -3.16 -16.24
N LEU A 43 -18.77 -3.88 -16.29
CA LEU A 43 -18.10 -4.31 -15.06
C LEU A 43 -17.72 -3.09 -14.23
N LYS A 44 -17.94 -3.16 -12.92
CA LYS A 44 -17.64 -2.10 -11.97
C LYS A 44 -16.55 -2.57 -10.99
N ILE A 45 -15.41 -1.88 -11.00
CA ILE A 45 -14.27 -2.14 -10.12
C ILE A 45 -14.22 -1.05 -9.07
N GLY A 46 -14.22 -1.44 -7.78
CA GLY A 46 -13.95 -0.51 -6.68
C GLY A 46 -12.47 -0.49 -6.36
N PHE A 47 -11.87 0.70 -6.22
CA PHE A 47 -10.50 0.82 -5.75
C PHE A 47 -10.43 1.70 -4.50
N SER A 48 -10.09 1.10 -3.35
CA SER A 48 -9.87 1.80 -2.09
C SER A 48 -8.39 1.97 -1.84
N MET A 49 -7.94 3.22 -1.84
CA MET A 49 -6.56 3.63 -1.63
C MET A 49 -6.34 4.12 -0.21
N ALA A 50 -5.18 3.82 0.39
CA ALA A 50 -4.81 4.31 1.71
C ALA A 50 -4.79 5.85 1.77
N THR A 51 -4.23 6.48 0.73
CA THR A 51 -4.00 7.94 0.69
C THR A 51 -3.71 8.41 -0.74
N LEU A 52 -3.72 9.73 -0.94
CA LEU A 52 -3.22 10.41 -2.15
C LEU A 52 -2.12 11.43 -1.80
N LYS A 53 -1.54 11.36 -0.60
CA LYS A 53 -0.55 12.37 -0.14
C LYS A 53 0.80 12.23 -0.83
N GLU A 54 1.30 11.01 -1.03
CA GLU A 54 2.54 10.78 -1.77
C GLU A 54 2.27 10.82 -3.28
N GLU A 55 3.19 11.40 -4.05
CA GLU A 55 3.08 11.60 -5.49
C GLU A 55 2.74 10.30 -6.24
N ARG A 56 3.34 9.17 -5.82
CA ARG A 56 3.10 7.89 -6.47
C ARG A 56 1.62 7.50 -6.48
N TRP A 57 0.87 7.74 -5.37
CA TRP A 57 -0.54 7.35 -5.26
C TRP A 57 -1.44 8.12 -6.22
N VAL A 58 -1.11 9.38 -6.52
CA VAL A 58 -1.81 10.15 -7.56
C VAL A 58 -1.56 9.51 -8.93
N ARG A 59 -0.31 9.15 -9.23
CA ARG A 59 0.05 8.47 -10.48
C ARG A 59 -0.60 7.08 -10.59
N ASP A 60 -0.64 6.31 -9.49
CA ASP A 60 -1.34 5.01 -9.44
C ASP A 60 -2.83 5.17 -9.77
N LYS A 61 -3.51 6.15 -9.13
CA LYS A 61 -4.91 6.47 -9.40
C LYS A 61 -5.13 6.81 -10.87
N ASP A 62 -4.33 7.73 -11.41
CA ASP A 62 -4.50 8.21 -12.79
C ASP A 62 -4.25 7.09 -13.81
N ALA A 63 -3.22 6.25 -13.59
CA ALA A 63 -2.92 5.09 -14.44
C ALA A 63 -4.04 4.04 -14.38
N PHE A 64 -4.55 3.75 -13.17
CA PHE A 64 -5.65 2.81 -12.98
C PHE A 64 -6.92 3.29 -13.68
N GLU A 65 -7.29 4.56 -13.50
CA GLU A 65 -8.46 5.18 -14.15
C GLU A 65 -8.33 5.19 -15.68
N ALA A 66 -7.15 5.53 -16.20
CA ALA A 66 -6.86 5.53 -17.61
C ALA A 66 -7.02 4.12 -18.22
N HIS A 67 -6.53 3.08 -17.52
CA HIS A 67 -6.65 1.70 -17.99
C HIS A 67 -8.10 1.20 -17.92
N CYS A 68 -8.86 1.56 -16.88
CA CYS A 68 -10.31 1.29 -16.81
C CYS A 68 -11.05 1.84 -18.03
N LYS A 69 -10.78 3.10 -18.39
CA LYS A 69 -11.36 3.73 -19.59
C LYS A 69 -11.00 2.95 -20.86
N LYS A 70 -9.72 2.57 -21.01
CA LYS A 70 -9.23 1.78 -22.14
C LYS A 70 -9.93 0.42 -22.24
N MET A 71 -10.18 -0.24 -21.11
CA MET A 71 -10.83 -1.55 -21.04
C MET A 71 -12.37 -1.47 -21.05
N ASN A 72 -12.94 -0.27 -21.13
CA ASN A 72 -14.39 -0.01 -21.12
C ASN A 72 -15.10 -0.56 -19.86
N VAL A 73 -14.45 -0.49 -18.69
CA VAL A 73 -15.02 -0.83 -17.39
C VAL A 73 -15.25 0.42 -16.54
N GLU A 74 -16.22 0.37 -15.63
CA GLU A 74 -16.47 1.43 -14.65
C GLU A 74 -15.53 1.24 -13.46
N CYS A 75 -14.83 2.30 -13.08
CA CYS A 75 -13.98 2.29 -11.88
C CYS A 75 -14.40 3.37 -10.90
N VAL A 76 -14.64 2.99 -9.64
CA VAL A 76 -14.95 3.88 -8.54
C VAL A 76 -13.74 3.90 -7.60
N ILE A 77 -13.03 5.02 -7.55
CA ILE A 77 -11.78 5.15 -6.79
C ILE A 77 -12.02 6.07 -5.60
N VAL A 78 -11.66 5.62 -4.41
CA VAL A 78 -11.78 6.35 -3.15
C VAL A 78 -10.45 6.33 -2.39
N ALA A 79 -10.20 7.33 -1.55
CA ALA A 79 -8.99 7.43 -0.75
C ALA A 79 -9.30 7.69 0.72
N ALA A 80 -8.62 6.98 1.60
CA ALA A 80 -8.90 6.95 3.04
C ALA A 80 -8.14 8.03 3.84
N ASP A 81 -7.29 8.84 3.22
CA ASP A 81 -6.54 9.93 3.88
C ASP A 81 -5.71 9.48 5.08
N ASN A 82 -5.10 8.30 5.00
CA ASN A 82 -4.36 7.61 6.07
C ASN A 82 -5.22 7.26 7.30
N LYS A 83 -6.52 6.98 7.11
CA LYS A 83 -7.43 6.59 8.20
C LYS A 83 -8.02 5.20 7.91
N ALA A 84 -7.66 4.21 8.73
CA ALA A 84 -8.10 2.83 8.54
C ALA A 84 -9.63 2.65 8.72
N ASP A 85 -10.23 3.39 9.66
CA ASP A 85 -11.68 3.42 9.87
C ASP A 85 -12.43 4.01 8.66
N LYS A 86 -11.91 5.11 8.07
CA LYS A 86 -12.45 5.66 6.83
C LYS A 86 -12.34 4.66 5.70
N GLN A 87 -11.19 3.95 5.60
CA GLN A 87 -11.01 2.94 4.56
C GLN A 87 -12.04 1.82 4.67
N ALA A 88 -12.34 1.35 5.90
CA ALA A 88 -13.36 0.35 6.13
C ALA A 88 -14.76 0.82 5.67
N ASN A 89 -15.13 2.07 6.00
CA ASN A 89 -16.38 2.67 5.56
C ASN A 89 -16.43 2.86 4.02
N ASP A 90 -15.33 3.28 3.41
CA ASP A 90 -15.21 3.44 1.97
C ASP A 90 -15.41 2.08 1.25
N VAL A 91 -14.85 0.99 1.79
CA VAL A 91 -15.05 -0.37 1.28
C VAL A 91 -16.51 -0.82 1.42
N ASP A 92 -17.15 -0.59 2.57
CA ASP A 92 -18.56 -0.90 2.77
C ASP A 92 -19.45 -0.16 1.75
N ASN A 93 -19.15 1.11 1.48
CA ASN A 93 -19.83 1.92 0.47
C ASN A 93 -19.64 1.36 -0.96
N LEU A 94 -18.43 0.97 -1.31
CA LEU A 94 -18.14 0.35 -2.62
C LEU A 94 -18.91 -0.97 -2.80
N LEU A 95 -18.94 -1.81 -1.77
CA LEU A 95 -19.69 -3.06 -1.77
C LEU A 95 -21.21 -2.80 -1.92
N THR A 96 -21.74 -1.79 -1.23
CA THR A 96 -23.15 -1.37 -1.36
C THR A 96 -23.47 -0.85 -2.75
N GLN A 97 -22.54 -0.20 -3.44
CA GLN A 97 -22.67 0.24 -4.84
C GLN A 97 -22.62 -0.91 -5.85
N GLY A 98 -22.44 -2.15 -5.39
CA GLY A 98 -22.48 -3.34 -6.23
C GLY A 98 -21.27 -3.49 -7.15
N VAL A 99 -20.07 -3.20 -6.65
CA VAL A 99 -18.82 -3.49 -7.38
C VAL A 99 -18.66 -5.00 -7.62
N ASP A 100 -18.13 -5.37 -8.78
CA ASP A 100 -17.88 -6.76 -9.15
C ASP A 100 -16.59 -7.31 -8.58
N VAL A 101 -15.60 -6.44 -8.37
CA VAL A 101 -14.31 -6.71 -7.74
C VAL A 101 -13.91 -5.51 -6.91
N ILE A 102 -13.24 -5.75 -5.81
CA ILE A 102 -12.64 -4.68 -5.02
C ILE A 102 -11.11 -4.80 -5.02
N VAL A 103 -10.44 -3.67 -5.27
CA VAL A 103 -8.98 -3.51 -5.18
C VAL A 103 -8.70 -2.67 -3.94
N ILE A 104 -7.79 -3.10 -3.09
CA ILE A 104 -7.47 -2.39 -1.84
C ILE A 104 -5.96 -2.20 -1.74
N ALA A 105 -5.51 -0.95 -1.64
CA ALA A 105 -4.19 -0.60 -1.14
C ALA A 105 -4.34 -0.28 0.37
N PRO A 106 -4.03 -1.21 1.29
CA PRO A 106 -4.43 -1.07 2.68
C PRO A 106 -3.65 0.04 3.40
N GLN A 107 -4.34 0.80 4.27
CA GLN A 107 -3.72 1.70 5.23
C GLN A 107 -3.10 0.92 6.39
N ASP A 108 -3.79 -0.11 6.84
CA ASP A 108 -3.33 -1.05 7.86
C ASP A 108 -3.55 -2.47 7.33
N ALA A 109 -2.47 -3.21 7.20
CA ALA A 109 -2.48 -4.55 6.63
C ALA A 109 -3.32 -5.55 7.42
N THR A 110 -3.40 -5.38 8.75
CA THR A 110 -4.13 -6.28 9.65
C THR A 110 -5.61 -5.90 9.73
N GLN A 111 -5.93 -4.62 9.87
CA GLN A 111 -7.32 -4.16 9.91
C GLN A 111 -8.05 -4.40 8.57
N ALA A 112 -7.33 -4.32 7.45
CA ALA A 112 -7.89 -4.58 6.13
C ALA A 112 -8.39 -6.02 5.94
N ALA A 113 -7.96 -6.98 6.77
CA ALA A 113 -8.48 -8.35 6.72
C ALA A 113 -10.00 -8.41 6.92
N SER A 114 -10.57 -7.54 7.77
CA SER A 114 -12.01 -7.44 7.97
C SER A 114 -12.76 -6.98 6.72
N MET A 115 -12.15 -6.10 5.93
CA MET A 115 -12.70 -5.63 4.65
C MET A 115 -12.73 -6.78 3.63
N VAL A 116 -11.68 -7.61 3.61
CA VAL A 116 -11.64 -8.84 2.79
C VAL A 116 -12.77 -9.78 3.19
N ASP A 117 -12.97 -10.04 4.49
CA ASP A 117 -14.03 -10.91 4.97
C ASP A 117 -15.42 -10.43 4.53
N LYS A 118 -15.70 -9.13 4.64
CA LYS A 118 -16.95 -8.52 4.18
C LYS A 118 -17.18 -8.67 2.68
N ALA A 119 -16.15 -8.42 1.88
CA ALA A 119 -16.22 -8.58 0.42
C ALA A 119 -16.48 -10.05 0.05
N LYS A 120 -15.75 -10.98 0.65
CA LYS A 120 -15.90 -12.43 0.41
C LYS A 120 -17.27 -12.94 0.84
N ALA A 121 -17.82 -12.47 1.94
CA ALA A 121 -19.19 -12.81 2.38
C ALA A 121 -20.27 -12.41 1.36
N GLN A 122 -20.00 -11.39 0.54
CA GLN A 122 -20.86 -10.96 -0.56
C GLN A 122 -20.48 -11.58 -1.92
N GLY A 123 -19.49 -12.49 -1.93
CA GLY A 123 -18.98 -13.13 -3.15
C GLY A 123 -18.23 -12.16 -4.07
N VAL A 124 -17.69 -11.06 -3.53
CA VAL A 124 -16.87 -10.09 -4.26
C VAL A 124 -15.39 -10.48 -4.14
N PRO A 125 -14.68 -10.71 -5.25
CA PRO A 125 -13.25 -10.95 -5.25
C PRO A 125 -12.46 -9.73 -4.76
N VAL A 126 -11.28 -10.00 -4.15
CA VAL A 126 -10.43 -8.97 -3.55
C VAL A 126 -9.02 -9.05 -4.10
N ILE A 127 -8.52 -7.93 -4.62
CA ILE A 127 -7.11 -7.74 -4.98
C ILE A 127 -6.45 -6.85 -3.93
N SER A 128 -5.35 -7.32 -3.36
CA SER A 128 -4.43 -6.49 -2.56
C SER A 128 -3.47 -5.78 -3.52
N TYR A 129 -3.47 -4.44 -3.53
CA TYR A 129 -2.71 -3.62 -4.47
C TYR A 129 -1.52 -2.96 -3.79
N ASP A 130 -0.34 -3.14 -4.34
CA ASP A 130 0.96 -2.65 -3.85
C ASP A 130 1.29 -3.12 -2.43
N ARG A 131 0.45 -2.84 -1.44
CA ARG A 131 0.59 -3.24 -0.03
C ARG A 131 -0.16 -4.54 0.23
N LEU A 132 0.49 -5.47 0.93
CA LEU A 132 -0.10 -6.80 1.22
C LEU A 132 -1.03 -6.74 2.42
N ILE A 133 -2.27 -7.21 2.23
CA ILE A 133 -3.23 -7.42 3.32
C ILE A 133 -2.90 -8.72 4.07
N ASN A 134 -3.00 -8.71 5.41
CA ASN A 134 -2.86 -9.89 6.27
C ASN A 134 -4.13 -10.75 6.26
N SER A 135 -4.47 -11.28 5.07
CA SER A 135 -5.57 -12.22 4.88
C SER A 135 -5.18 -13.28 3.84
N ASP A 136 -5.49 -14.55 4.14
CA ASP A 136 -5.33 -15.67 3.21
C ASP A 136 -6.53 -15.82 2.26
N LYS A 137 -7.53 -14.92 2.35
CA LYS A 137 -8.74 -14.92 1.52
C LYS A 137 -8.69 -13.94 0.36
N ILE A 138 -7.60 -13.19 0.19
CA ILE A 138 -7.41 -12.36 -1.00
C ILE A 138 -7.28 -13.26 -2.25
N ASP A 139 -7.84 -12.83 -3.36
CA ASP A 139 -7.80 -13.59 -4.61
C ASP A 139 -6.50 -13.35 -5.38
N LEU A 140 -5.87 -12.18 -5.18
CA LEU A 140 -4.58 -11.85 -5.77
C LEU A 140 -3.88 -10.73 -4.99
N TYR A 141 -2.56 -10.81 -4.89
CA TYR A 141 -1.69 -9.71 -4.52
C TYR A 141 -0.96 -9.20 -5.76
N VAL A 142 -1.13 -7.94 -6.13
CA VAL A 142 -0.45 -7.29 -7.25
C VAL A 142 0.47 -6.22 -6.70
N SER A 143 1.77 -6.41 -6.88
CA SER A 143 2.79 -5.51 -6.33
C SER A 143 4.10 -5.58 -7.12
N HIS A 144 5.12 -4.89 -6.62
CA HIS A 144 6.51 -5.10 -7.02
C HIS A 144 7.21 -6.09 -6.09
N GLN A 145 8.42 -6.49 -6.43
CA GLN A 145 9.24 -7.46 -5.68
C GLN A 145 9.75 -6.84 -4.36
N VAL A 146 8.87 -6.61 -3.38
CA VAL A 146 9.16 -5.90 -2.12
C VAL A 146 10.39 -6.44 -1.37
N PRO A 147 10.62 -7.76 -1.24
CA PRO A 147 11.85 -8.27 -0.62
C PRO A 147 13.12 -7.80 -1.35
N ILE A 148 13.07 -7.76 -2.69
CA ILE A 148 14.21 -7.30 -3.50
C ILE A 148 14.44 -5.80 -3.31
N ILE A 149 13.39 -5.00 -3.14
CA ILE A 149 13.50 -3.56 -2.83
C ILE A 149 14.31 -3.35 -1.55
N GLY A 150 13.91 -3.99 -0.45
CA GLY A 150 14.61 -3.88 0.83
C GLY A 150 16.07 -4.29 0.73
N ARG A 151 16.33 -5.41 0.05
CA ARG A 151 17.68 -5.92 -0.20
C ARG A 151 18.52 -4.93 -1.02
N LYS A 152 18.01 -4.42 -2.14
CA LYS A 152 18.75 -3.51 -3.03
C LYS A 152 19.09 -2.18 -2.35
N ILE A 153 18.20 -1.64 -1.54
CA ILE A 153 18.47 -0.44 -0.73
C ILE A 153 19.65 -0.67 0.22
N ALA A 154 19.66 -1.78 0.95
CA ALA A 154 20.72 -2.08 1.90
C ALA A 154 22.05 -2.49 1.22
N GLU A 155 21.98 -3.28 0.14
CA GLU A 155 23.16 -3.63 -0.68
C GLU A 155 23.85 -2.37 -1.23
N TYR A 156 23.05 -1.42 -1.76
CA TYR A 156 23.59 -0.16 -2.28
C TYR A 156 24.30 0.64 -1.17
N ALA A 157 23.65 0.76 0.00
CA ALA A 157 24.23 1.47 1.14
C ALA A 157 25.54 0.80 1.59
N LEU A 158 25.57 -0.52 1.74
CA LEU A 158 26.74 -1.26 2.20
C LEU A 158 27.90 -1.21 1.19
N GLN A 159 27.61 -1.27 -0.11
CA GLN A 159 28.61 -1.18 -1.17
C GLN A 159 29.32 0.19 -1.21
N ASN A 160 28.55 1.26 -1.00
CA ASN A 160 29.07 2.64 -1.10
C ASN A 160 29.61 3.19 0.24
N VAL A 161 29.14 2.64 1.36
CA VAL A 161 29.58 3.03 2.72
C VAL A 161 29.82 1.76 3.54
N PRO A 162 30.92 1.00 3.31
CA PRO A 162 31.12 -0.31 3.96
C PRO A 162 31.45 -0.21 5.45
N LYS A 163 31.68 0.99 5.99
CA LYS A 163 31.98 1.25 7.40
C LYS A 163 31.39 2.57 7.86
N GLY A 164 30.95 2.63 9.12
CA GLY A 164 30.51 3.88 9.74
C GLY A 164 29.18 3.78 10.46
N ASN A 165 28.64 4.94 10.83
CA ASN A 165 27.37 5.07 11.54
C ASN A 165 26.21 5.14 10.54
N TYR A 166 25.25 4.26 10.72
CA TYR A 166 24.05 4.18 9.90
C TYR A 166 22.82 4.61 10.69
N LEU A 167 21.96 5.36 10.06
CA LEU A 167 20.62 5.69 10.54
C LEU A 167 19.60 4.98 9.67
N MET A 168 18.68 4.20 10.28
CA MET A 168 17.67 3.43 9.57
C MET A 168 16.30 4.09 9.72
N VAL A 169 15.71 4.55 8.63
CA VAL A 169 14.40 5.23 8.57
C VAL A 169 13.42 4.33 7.84
N TYR A 170 12.66 3.55 8.61
CA TYR A 170 11.71 2.58 8.06
C TYR A 170 10.35 3.21 7.79
N GLY A 171 9.59 2.63 6.87
CA GLY A 171 8.20 3.02 6.62
C GLY A 171 7.24 2.67 7.78
N ALA A 172 5.96 2.96 7.61
CA ALA A 172 4.93 2.69 8.61
C ALA A 172 4.86 1.20 8.99
N SER A 173 4.84 0.90 10.28
CA SER A 173 4.75 -0.50 10.78
C SER A 173 3.41 -1.18 10.50
N THR A 174 2.39 -0.41 10.15
CA THR A 174 1.07 -0.90 9.71
C THR A 174 1.06 -1.37 8.25
N ASP A 175 2.13 -1.09 7.50
CA ASP A 175 2.33 -1.49 6.12
C ASP A 175 3.28 -2.68 6.02
N ASN A 176 2.79 -3.80 5.49
CA ASN A 176 3.60 -5.01 5.31
C ASN A 176 4.85 -4.77 4.45
N ASN A 177 4.80 -3.87 3.48
CA ASN A 177 5.97 -3.56 2.66
C ASN A 177 7.12 -3.01 3.51
N ALA A 178 6.81 -2.12 4.46
CA ALA A 178 7.82 -1.58 5.39
C ALA A 178 8.44 -2.68 6.28
N VAL A 179 7.61 -3.61 6.76
CA VAL A 179 8.05 -4.75 7.58
C VAL A 179 8.95 -5.70 6.79
N ILE A 180 8.53 -6.04 5.56
CA ILE A 180 9.30 -6.92 4.66
C ILE A 180 10.64 -6.26 4.28
N MET A 181 10.61 -4.98 3.86
CA MET A 181 11.84 -4.26 3.49
C MET A 181 12.81 -4.17 4.67
N ARG A 182 12.33 -3.86 5.88
CA ARG A 182 13.15 -3.83 7.09
C ARG A 182 13.85 -5.18 7.32
N LYS A 183 13.11 -6.28 7.27
CA LYS A 183 13.65 -7.64 7.43
C LYS A 183 14.80 -7.92 6.46
N GLU A 184 14.63 -7.57 5.19
CA GLU A 184 15.66 -7.75 4.15
C GLU A 184 16.85 -6.81 4.34
N GLN A 185 16.62 -5.55 4.73
CA GLN A 185 17.68 -4.59 5.03
C GLN A 185 18.53 -5.06 6.21
N GLU A 186 17.90 -5.49 7.31
CA GLU A 186 18.60 -6.02 8.49
C GLU A 186 19.39 -7.29 8.14
N ALA A 187 18.85 -8.17 7.30
CA ALA A 187 19.53 -9.38 6.88
C ALA A 187 20.79 -9.08 6.05
N VAL A 188 20.74 -8.12 5.13
CA VAL A 188 21.90 -7.68 4.33
C VAL A 188 22.98 -7.05 5.21
N LEU A 189 22.59 -6.20 6.15
CA LEU A 189 23.54 -5.45 6.99
C LEU A 189 24.11 -6.28 8.15
N LYS A 190 23.51 -7.43 8.47
CA LYS A 190 23.82 -8.21 9.66
C LYS A 190 25.31 -8.49 9.84
N SER A 191 25.99 -9.00 8.83
CA SER A 191 27.42 -9.34 8.95
C SER A 191 28.31 -8.11 9.23
N ALA A 192 27.98 -6.98 8.61
CA ALA A 192 28.73 -5.73 8.82
C ALA A 192 28.46 -5.12 10.21
N VAL A 193 27.26 -5.30 10.74
CA VAL A 193 26.90 -4.90 12.11
C VAL A 193 27.57 -5.82 13.13
N ASP A 194 27.51 -7.14 12.94
CA ASP A 194 28.11 -8.13 13.84
C ASP A 194 29.64 -7.97 13.96
N SER A 195 30.30 -7.60 12.84
CA SER A 195 31.75 -7.33 12.82
C SER A 195 32.13 -5.95 13.37
N GLY A 196 31.15 -5.08 13.66
CA GLY A 196 31.39 -3.70 14.09
C GLY A 196 31.85 -2.77 12.96
N ALA A 197 31.86 -3.21 11.71
CA ALA A 197 32.14 -2.33 10.57
C ALA A 197 31.07 -1.24 10.41
N ILE A 198 29.80 -1.58 10.63
CA ILE A 198 28.68 -0.65 10.67
C ILE A 198 28.10 -0.62 12.07
N LYS A 199 27.78 0.59 12.55
CA LYS A 199 27.00 0.81 13.76
C LYS A 199 25.67 1.45 13.41
N ILE A 200 24.56 0.79 13.70
CA ILE A 200 23.24 1.41 13.62
C ILE A 200 23.04 2.29 14.85
N VAL A 201 23.15 3.61 14.68
CA VAL A 201 23.09 4.58 15.77
C VAL A 201 21.67 4.96 16.17
N ALA A 202 20.72 4.86 15.25
CA ALA A 202 19.30 4.95 15.52
C ALA A 202 18.50 4.24 14.40
N ASN A 203 17.30 3.77 14.76
CA ASN A 203 16.33 3.21 13.82
C ASN A 203 14.91 3.51 14.28
N GLN A 204 14.00 3.75 13.34
CA GLN A 204 12.59 4.02 13.67
C GLN A 204 11.68 3.71 12.50
N HIS A 205 10.48 3.19 12.79
CA HIS A 205 9.34 3.21 11.89
C HIS A 205 8.69 4.60 11.92
N ILE A 206 8.46 5.18 10.75
CA ILE A 206 7.82 6.49 10.60
C ILE A 206 6.33 6.29 10.33
N THR A 207 5.50 6.87 11.19
CA THR A 207 4.04 6.81 11.06
C THR A 207 3.59 7.41 9.73
N ASP A 208 2.73 6.68 9.01
CA ASP A 208 2.16 7.13 7.73
C ASP A 208 3.20 7.61 6.70
N TRP A 209 4.44 7.14 6.79
CA TRP A 209 5.54 7.53 5.88
C TRP A 209 5.81 9.05 5.84
N ARG A 210 5.52 9.79 6.92
CA ARG A 210 5.53 11.25 6.96
C ARG A 210 6.94 11.86 6.89
N PRO A 211 7.24 12.72 5.88
CA PRO A 211 8.54 13.35 5.72
C PRO A 211 8.97 14.19 6.93
N GLU A 212 8.04 14.89 7.58
CA GLU A 212 8.31 15.73 8.74
C GLU A 212 8.73 14.95 9.98
N GLU A 213 8.30 13.69 10.12
CA GLU A 213 8.79 12.83 11.21
C GLU A 213 10.18 12.29 10.91
N ALA A 214 10.45 11.92 9.65
CA ALA A 214 11.77 11.53 9.21
C ALA A 214 12.78 12.67 9.40
N LEU A 215 12.41 13.91 9.06
CA LEU A 215 13.23 15.10 9.31
C LEU A 215 13.62 15.22 10.79
N LYS A 216 12.62 15.17 11.70
CA LYS A 216 12.86 15.28 13.15
C LYS A 216 13.76 14.15 13.67
N MET A 217 13.53 12.92 13.20
CA MET A 217 14.35 11.77 13.58
C MET A 217 15.81 11.97 13.18
N VAL A 218 16.07 12.43 11.95
CA VAL A 218 17.42 12.66 11.43
C VAL A 218 18.09 13.83 12.17
N GLU A 219 17.39 14.96 12.41
CA GLU A 219 17.91 16.08 13.20
C GLU A 219 18.36 15.65 14.61
N ASN A 220 17.53 14.84 15.28
CA ASN A 220 17.84 14.29 16.59
C ASN A 220 19.07 13.37 16.55
N ALA A 221 19.14 12.47 15.57
CA ALA A 221 20.25 11.54 15.42
C ALA A 221 21.57 12.27 15.11
N LEU A 222 21.55 13.30 14.25
CA LEU A 222 22.71 14.15 13.97
C LEU A 222 23.22 14.81 15.23
N THR A 223 22.34 15.41 16.03
CA THR A 223 22.70 16.07 17.30
C THR A 223 23.31 15.08 18.30
N GLN A 224 22.69 13.90 18.47
CA GLN A 224 23.14 12.88 19.42
C GLN A 224 24.49 12.23 19.03
N ASN A 225 24.83 12.25 17.76
CA ASN A 225 26.05 11.64 17.23
C ASN A 225 27.09 12.67 16.76
N ASN A 226 26.95 13.96 17.15
CA ASN A 226 27.86 15.04 16.74
C ASN A 226 28.07 15.09 15.22
N ASP A 227 26.97 14.96 14.46
CA ASP A 227 26.93 14.92 12.99
C ASP A 227 27.72 13.75 12.34
N ASN A 228 28.18 12.78 13.14
CA ASN A 228 28.97 11.65 12.68
C ASN A 228 28.06 10.50 12.18
N ILE A 229 27.40 10.71 11.03
CA ILE A 229 26.56 9.75 10.31
C ILE A 229 27.06 9.65 8.87
N GLN A 230 27.32 8.43 8.38
CA GLN A 230 27.80 8.19 7.04
C GLN A 230 26.72 7.77 6.07
N ALA A 231 25.63 7.14 6.55
CA ALA A 231 24.50 6.74 5.73
C ALA A 231 23.16 6.90 6.47
N VAL A 232 22.18 7.41 5.77
CA VAL A 232 20.77 7.42 6.16
C VAL A 232 20.03 6.49 5.17
N VAL A 233 19.70 5.29 5.64
CA VAL A 233 18.99 4.28 4.86
C VAL A 233 17.49 4.53 5.04
N VAL A 234 16.89 5.11 4.02
CA VAL A 234 15.49 5.55 4.03
C VAL A 234 14.66 4.68 3.10
N SER A 235 13.47 4.29 3.53
CA SER A 235 12.62 3.34 2.82
C SER A 235 11.73 3.95 1.73
N ASN A 236 11.59 5.29 1.65
CA ASN A 236 10.95 5.96 0.52
C ASN A 236 11.46 7.40 0.29
N ASP A 237 11.15 7.96 -0.86
CA ASP A 237 11.65 9.26 -1.31
C ASP A 237 11.07 10.45 -0.53
N GLY A 238 9.79 10.39 -0.13
CA GLY A 238 9.20 11.45 0.68
C GLY A 238 9.95 11.62 2.02
N MET A 239 10.24 10.53 2.72
CA MET A 239 11.04 10.55 3.94
C MET A 239 12.51 10.91 3.66
N ALA A 240 13.06 10.49 2.49
CA ALA A 240 14.40 10.88 2.08
C ALA A 240 14.52 12.41 1.89
N GLY A 241 13.51 13.06 1.33
CA GLY A 241 13.42 14.53 1.28
C GLY A 241 13.47 15.18 2.66
N GLY A 242 12.76 14.60 3.64
CA GLY A 242 12.84 15.01 5.05
C GLY A 242 14.25 14.84 5.62
N ALA A 243 14.88 13.69 5.37
CA ALA A 243 16.26 13.41 5.79
C ALA A 243 17.26 14.39 5.15
N ILE A 244 17.15 14.65 3.85
CA ILE A 244 18.00 15.59 3.12
C ILE A 244 17.84 17.01 3.67
N SER A 245 16.61 17.42 4.01
CA SER A 245 16.37 18.74 4.63
C SER A 245 17.07 18.88 5.98
N ALA A 246 17.14 17.82 6.79
CA ALA A 246 17.89 17.80 8.05
C ALA A 246 19.41 17.89 7.80
N LEU A 247 19.92 17.14 6.81
CA LEU A 247 21.33 17.15 6.42
C LEU A 247 21.76 18.51 5.84
N ASP A 248 20.91 19.15 5.05
CA ASP A 248 21.18 20.45 4.41
C ASP A 248 21.42 21.56 5.45
N LYS A 249 20.62 21.58 6.55
CA LYS A 249 20.79 22.51 7.66
C LYS A 249 22.16 22.39 8.36
N ARG A 250 22.84 21.25 8.20
CA ARG A 250 24.17 20.97 8.77
C ARG A 250 25.28 21.01 7.72
N GLY A 251 24.97 21.34 6.46
CA GLY A 251 25.94 21.31 5.35
C GLY A 251 26.43 19.89 5.03
N LEU A 252 25.63 18.85 5.28
CA LEU A 252 25.93 17.43 5.09
C LEU A 252 25.21 16.81 3.90
N ALA A 253 24.25 17.49 3.28
CA ALA A 253 23.59 17.01 2.06
C ALA A 253 24.61 16.80 0.95
N GLY A 254 24.55 15.62 0.31
CA GLY A 254 25.55 15.18 -0.69
C GLY A 254 26.85 14.62 -0.11
N LYS A 255 27.07 14.69 1.22
CA LYS A 255 28.21 14.07 1.89
C LYS A 255 27.83 12.79 2.63
N VAL A 256 26.59 12.68 3.07
CA VAL A 256 26.01 11.52 3.69
C VAL A 256 25.19 10.75 2.64
N LEU A 257 25.38 9.44 2.56
CA LEU A 257 24.59 8.60 1.65
C LEU A 257 23.12 8.61 2.08
N VAL A 258 22.20 8.85 1.14
CA VAL A 258 20.75 8.80 1.36
C VAL A 258 20.11 7.90 0.31
N THR A 259 19.32 6.90 0.77
CA THR A 259 18.55 6.01 -0.10
C THR A 259 17.10 6.44 -0.21
N GLY A 260 16.35 5.84 -1.14
CA GLY A 260 14.92 6.08 -1.30
C GLY A 260 14.23 5.01 -2.14
N GLN A 261 12.95 5.22 -2.39
CA GLN A 261 12.08 4.39 -3.22
C GLN A 261 10.94 5.25 -3.76
N ASP A 262 10.42 4.92 -4.93
CA ASP A 262 9.29 5.45 -5.68
C ASP A 262 9.64 6.40 -6.83
N ALA A 263 10.89 6.79 -6.98
CA ALA A 263 11.36 7.70 -8.04
C ALA A 263 10.51 8.99 -8.14
N GLN A 264 10.18 9.61 -6.98
CA GLN A 264 9.43 10.85 -6.93
C GLN A 264 10.20 11.97 -7.62
N LYS A 265 9.49 12.97 -8.14
CA LYS A 265 10.08 14.07 -8.90
C LYS A 265 11.21 14.79 -8.15
N ASP A 266 10.98 15.14 -6.89
CA ASP A 266 11.95 15.82 -6.04
C ASP A 266 13.17 14.91 -5.72
N ALA A 267 12.94 13.63 -5.52
CA ALA A 267 14.02 12.66 -5.32
C ALA A 267 14.91 12.52 -6.56
N LEU A 268 14.32 12.48 -7.76
CA LEU A 268 15.09 12.47 -9.02
C LEU A 268 15.91 13.75 -9.19
N GLN A 269 15.38 14.92 -8.76
CA GLN A 269 16.14 16.16 -8.71
C GLN A 269 17.29 16.08 -7.70
N HIS A 270 17.03 15.59 -6.47
CA HIS A 270 18.07 15.38 -5.46
C HIS A 270 19.17 14.42 -5.93
N ILE A 271 18.81 13.36 -6.69
CA ILE A 271 19.80 12.46 -7.30
C ILE A 271 20.63 13.19 -8.37
N ALA A 272 20.00 13.97 -9.23
CA ALA A 272 20.70 14.75 -10.23
C ALA A 272 21.65 15.79 -9.61
N GLU A 273 21.23 16.42 -8.51
CA GLU A 273 22.03 17.36 -7.70
C GLU A 273 23.14 16.66 -6.88
N GLY A 274 23.03 15.34 -6.65
CA GLY A 274 23.96 14.56 -5.81
C GLY A 274 23.65 14.61 -4.32
N LYS A 275 22.45 15.03 -3.91
CA LYS A 275 21.97 15.08 -2.51
C LYS A 275 21.35 13.76 -2.05
N GLN A 276 20.74 13.01 -2.97
CA GLN A 276 20.26 11.63 -2.77
C GLN A 276 21.10 10.68 -3.62
N SER A 277 21.44 9.51 -3.07
CA SER A 277 22.38 8.59 -3.73
C SER A 277 21.68 7.63 -4.69
N MET A 278 20.47 7.20 -4.36
CA MET A 278 19.67 6.29 -5.18
C MET A 278 18.20 6.35 -4.82
N THR A 279 17.37 5.88 -5.73
CA THR A 279 15.98 5.50 -5.47
C THR A 279 15.64 4.19 -6.16
N ILE A 280 14.55 3.55 -5.77
CA ILE A 280 13.98 2.41 -6.49
C ILE A 280 12.82 2.91 -7.35
N TYR A 281 12.95 2.76 -8.65
CA TYR A 281 11.86 2.99 -9.59
C TYR A 281 10.97 1.74 -9.67
N LYS A 282 9.69 1.95 -9.41
CA LYS A 282 8.61 0.98 -9.51
C LYS A 282 7.68 1.41 -10.66
N PRO A 283 7.69 0.76 -11.83
CA PRO A 283 6.84 1.15 -12.95
C PRO A 283 5.34 1.08 -12.60
N ILE A 284 4.68 2.24 -12.47
CA ILE A 284 3.29 2.37 -11.98
C ILE A 284 2.28 1.93 -13.05
N ILE A 285 2.50 2.32 -14.32
CA ILE A 285 1.57 1.99 -15.41
C ILE A 285 1.39 0.47 -15.56
N PRO A 286 2.46 -0.35 -15.63
CA PRO A 286 2.32 -1.80 -15.65
C PRO A 286 1.60 -2.36 -14.42
N LEU A 287 1.86 -1.81 -13.23
CA LEU A 287 1.21 -2.25 -11.99
C LEU A 287 -0.31 -2.03 -12.05
N ALA A 288 -0.74 -0.82 -12.39
CA ALA A 288 -2.15 -0.46 -12.52
C ALA A 288 -2.85 -1.29 -13.60
N ASN A 289 -2.22 -1.46 -14.77
CA ASN A 289 -2.75 -2.26 -15.86
C ASN A 289 -2.97 -3.72 -15.42
N THR A 290 -1.95 -4.32 -14.78
CA THR A 290 -2.03 -5.69 -14.25
C THR A 290 -3.20 -5.85 -13.27
N ALA A 291 -3.40 -4.89 -12.37
CA ALA A 291 -4.48 -4.96 -11.40
C ALA A 291 -5.86 -4.85 -12.04
N VAL A 292 -6.06 -3.94 -13.00
CA VAL A 292 -7.34 -3.80 -13.74
C VAL A 292 -7.63 -5.06 -14.55
N GLU A 293 -6.66 -5.60 -15.26
CA GLU A 293 -6.83 -6.82 -16.08
C GLU A 293 -7.13 -8.04 -15.21
N ALA A 294 -6.45 -8.17 -14.07
CA ALA A 294 -6.74 -9.21 -13.08
C ALA A 294 -8.14 -9.05 -12.48
N ALA A 295 -8.58 -7.82 -12.18
CA ALA A 295 -9.93 -7.56 -11.70
C ALA A 295 -10.99 -7.98 -12.72
N ILE A 296 -10.79 -7.69 -14.00
CA ILE A 296 -11.71 -8.12 -15.09
C ILE A 296 -11.79 -9.65 -15.14
N LYS A 297 -10.66 -10.37 -15.05
CA LYS A 297 -10.63 -11.83 -15.03
C LYS A 297 -11.40 -12.38 -13.83
N LEU A 298 -11.11 -11.89 -12.62
CA LEU A 298 -11.79 -12.31 -11.40
C LEU A 298 -13.30 -12.06 -11.44
N ALA A 299 -13.74 -10.91 -11.99
CA ALA A 299 -15.17 -10.62 -12.18
C ALA A 299 -15.85 -11.64 -13.09
N LYS A 300 -15.13 -12.17 -14.09
CA LYS A 300 -15.59 -13.22 -14.99
C LYS A 300 -15.41 -14.64 -14.43
N LYS A 301 -14.93 -14.76 -13.18
CA LYS A 301 -14.58 -16.03 -12.52
C LYS A 301 -13.44 -16.79 -13.22
N GLU A 302 -12.57 -16.07 -13.90
CA GLU A 302 -11.34 -16.60 -14.50
C GLU A 302 -10.17 -16.41 -13.52
N SER A 303 -9.25 -17.39 -13.49
CA SER A 303 -8.05 -17.25 -12.65
C SER A 303 -7.04 -16.29 -13.29
N PRO A 304 -6.34 -15.46 -12.50
CA PRO A 304 -5.17 -14.70 -12.97
C PRO A 304 -4.08 -15.66 -13.46
N THR A 305 -3.61 -15.50 -14.70
CA THR A 305 -2.76 -16.50 -15.40
C THR A 305 -1.33 -16.58 -14.88
N ASP A 306 -0.80 -15.50 -14.26
CA ASP A 306 0.62 -15.39 -13.92
C ASP A 306 0.88 -15.33 -12.41
N ALA A 307 -0.12 -15.68 -11.60
CA ALA A 307 0.01 -15.66 -10.14
C ALA A 307 0.95 -16.77 -9.65
N LYS A 308 1.91 -16.39 -8.80
CA LYS A 308 2.83 -17.30 -8.11
C LYS A 308 2.60 -17.23 -6.61
N PRO A 309 2.91 -18.29 -5.85
CA PRO A 309 2.86 -18.23 -4.39
C PRO A 309 3.80 -17.15 -3.85
N PHE A 310 3.31 -16.30 -2.96
CA PHE A 310 4.09 -15.32 -2.21
C PHE A 310 3.84 -15.50 -0.72
N ARG A 311 4.92 -15.62 0.06
CA ARG A 311 4.85 -15.83 1.49
C ARG A 311 4.36 -14.59 2.21
N ASN A 312 3.21 -14.67 2.87
CA ASN A 312 2.77 -13.71 3.86
C ASN A 312 3.29 -14.17 5.24
N ASP A 313 4.39 -13.58 5.67
CA ASP A 313 5.06 -13.97 6.93
C ASP A 313 4.19 -13.73 8.15
N ALA A 314 3.34 -12.68 8.14
CA ALA A 314 2.43 -12.38 9.25
C ALA A 314 1.40 -13.50 9.49
N LEU A 315 1.02 -14.21 8.43
CA LEU A 315 0.07 -15.33 8.50
C LEU A 315 0.76 -16.70 8.54
N GLY A 316 2.04 -16.76 8.18
CA GLY A 316 2.71 -18.03 7.94
C GLY A 316 2.10 -18.84 6.78
N LYS A 317 1.50 -18.18 5.79
CA LYS A 317 0.82 -18.79 4.64
C LYS A 317 1.23 -18.11 3.33
N ASP A 318 1.06 -18.82 2.23
CA ASP A 318 1.25 -18.27 0.89
C ASP A 318 -0.07 -17.73 0.35
N VAL A 319 0.02 -16.63 -0.41
CA VAL A 319 -1.08 -16.02 -1.15
C VAL A 319 -0.72 -15.94 -2.65
N PRO A 320 -1.70 -15.99 -3.56
CA PRO A 320 -1.41 -15.82 -4.98
C PRO A 320 -0.94 -14.38 -5.25
N ALA A 321 0.15 -14.21 -5.98
CA ALA A 321 0.73 -12.90 -6.26
C ALA A 321 1.26 -12.77 -7.68
N THR A 322 1.11 -11.59 -8.26
CA THR A 322 1.81 -11.13 -9.47
C THR A 322 2.74 -9.97 -9.08
N LEU A 323 4.05 -10.22 -9.16
CA LEU A 323 5.06 -9.27 -8.72
C LEU A 323 5.87 -8.75 -9.90
N LEU A 324 5.88 -7.43 -10.06
CA LEU A 324 6.60 -6.73 -11.11
C LEU A 324 8.03 -6.44 -10.70
N GLU A 325 8.90 -6.28 -11.69
CA GLU A 325 10.31 -5.92 -11.49
C GLU A 325 10.47 -4.47 -11.08
N ILE A 326 11.64 -4.19 -10.51
CA ILE A 326 12.05 -2.86 -10.06
C ILE A 326 13.38 -2.46 -10.69
N VAL A 327 13.67 -1.17 -10.70
CA VAL A 327 14.93 -0.64 -11.20
C VAL A 327 15.61 0.22 -10.13
N VAL A 328 16.88 -0.06 -9.84
CA VAL A 328 17.69 0.83 -9.02
C VAL A 328 18.10 2.02 -9.87
N VAL A 329 17.73 3.23 -9.44
CA VAL A 329 18.05 4.47 -10.13
C VAL A 329 19.07 5.26 -9.32
N THR A 330 20.16 5.63 -10.00
CA THR A 330 21.24 6.45 -9.48
C THR A 330 21.52 7.60 -10.45
N LYS A 331 22.41 8.51 -10.09
CA LYS A 331 22.80 9.61 -10.97
C LYS A 331 23.29 9.11 -12.35
N ASP A 332 23.96 7.96 -12.38
CA ASP A 332 24.60 7.45 -13.60
C ASP A 332 23.62 6.88 -14.62
N ASN A 333 22.40 6.48 -14.17
CA ASN A 333 21.40 5.84 -15.05
C ASN A 333 20.05 6.55 -15.12
N LEU A 334 19.91 7.78 -14.60
CA LEU A 334 18.68 8.58 -14.71
C LEU A 334 18.16 8.67 -16.15
N MET A 335 19.08 8.88 -17.11
CA MET A 335 18.75 9.02 -18.54
C MET A 335 18.21 7.72 -19.13
N ASP A 336 18.86 6.61 -18.83
CA ASP A 336 18.58 5.30 -19.43
C ASP A 336 17.41 4.56 -18.74
N THR A 337 16.92 5.11 -17.63
CA THR A 337 15.82 4.54 -16.84
C THR A 337 14.58 5.43 -16.91
N VAL A 338 14.36 6.26 -15.90
CA VAL A 338 13.11 7.04 -15.71
C VAL A 338 12.84 8.06 -16.81
N ILE A 339 13.89 8.62 -17.45
CA ILE A 339 13.72 9.58 -18.57
C ILE A 339 13.39 8.83 -19.86
N LYS A 340 14.15 7.80 -20.19
CA LYS A 340 13.93 6.97 -21.38
C LYS A 340 12.56 6.28 -21.36
N ASP A 341 12.10 5.86 -20.17
CA ASP A 341 10.79 5.23 -19.96
C ASP A 341 9.64 6.25 -20.06
N GLY A 342 9.93 7.54 -20.15
CA GLY A 342 8.95 8.63 -20.15
C GLY A 342 8.26 8.86 -18.79
N TYR A 343 8.76 8.24 -17.74
CA TYR A 343 8.24 8.40 -16.38
C TYR A 343 8.52 9.80 -15.83
N ALA A 344 9.69 10.35 -16.13
CA ALA A 344 10.09 11.70 -15.76
C ALA A 344 10.61 12.49 -16.97
N LYS A 345 10.34 13.80 -17.01
CA LYS A 345 10.86 14.67 -18.06
C LYS A 345 12.26 15.13 -17.71
N TYR A 346 13.14 15.17 -18.71
CA TYR A 346 14.50 15.66 -18.56
C TYR A 346 14.57 17.03 -17.88
N GLU A 347 13.73 17.99 -18.35
CA GLU A 347 13.69 19.37 -17.82
C GLU A 347 13.33 19.41 -16.34
N ASP A 348 12.43 18.54 -15.91
CA ASP A 348 11.99 18.45 -14.51
C ASP A 348 13.11 17.89 -13.63
N VAL A 349 13.76 16.79 -14.08
CA VAL A 349 14.84 16.12 -13.32
C VAL A 349 16.06 17.03 -13.15
N TYR A 350 16.47 17.71 -14.20
CA TYR A 350 17.66 18.55 -14.18
C TYR A 350 17.37 20.04 -13.94
N ALA A 351 16.16 20.41 -13.47
CA ALA A 351 15.76 21.80 -13.27
C ALA A 351 16.77 22.62 -12.45
N ASN A 352 17.26 22.02 -11.36
CA ASN A 352 18.18 22.68 -10.41
C ASN A 352 19.68 22.44 -10.71
N VAL A 353 20.00 21.62 -11.71
CA VAL A 353 21.39 21.36 -12.09
C VAL A 353 21.86 22.45 -13.03
N PRO A 354 23.02 23.11 -12.80
CA PRO A 354 23.61 24.08 -13.72
C PRO A 354 23.76 23.51 -15.15
N ALA A 355 23.50 24.33 -16.16
CA ALA A 355 23.42 23.88 -17.55
C ALA A 355 24.69 23.21 -18.04
N ASP A 356 25.85 23.67 -17.60
CA ASP A 356 27.19 23.12 -17.90
C ASP A 356 27.48 21.75 -17.27
N ARG A 357 26.64 21.32 -16.29
CA ARG A 357 26.75 20.02 -15.61
C ARG A 357 25.62 19.05 -15.96
N ARG A 358 24.68 19.45 -16.83
CA ARG A 358 23.61 18.56 -17.30
C ARG A 358 24.16 17.61 -18.35
N PRO A 359 23.74 16.33 -18.34
CA PRO A 359 24.02 15.43 -19.45
C PRO A 359 23.34 15.96 -20.73
N PRO A 360 23.80 15.56 -21.91
CA PRO A 360 23.12 15.90 -23.17
C PRO A 360 21.65 15.46 -23.11
N LYS A 361 20.75 16.30 -23.64
CA LYS A 361 19.34 15.95 -23.76
C LYS A 361 19.17 14.80 -24.77
N PRO A 362 18.32 13.78 -24.49
CA PRO A 362 18.06 12.65 -25.39
C PRO A 362 17.35 13.06 -26.69
#